data_c4553acc9317b0531f2b3dbd411c9664
#
_entry.id   c4553acc9317b0531f2b3dbd411c9664
#
_cell.length_a   1.000
_cell.length_b   1.000
_cell.length_c   1.000
_cell.angle_alpha   90.00
_cell.angle_beta   90.00
_cell.angle_gamma   90.00
#
_symmetry.space_group_name_H-M   'P 1'
#
loop_
_entity.id
_entity.type
_entity.pdbx_description
1 polymer ?
#
loop_
_entity_poly.entity_id
_entity_poly.type
_entity_poly.pdbx_seq_one_letter_code
_entity_poly.pdbx_strand_id
1 'polypeptide(L)'
;AINEATIYAAQVPLRVMEKSFESYPLIYKLAKEGNQNSISDTGVACLCVYTAIYGAFLNVKINLKELSNDQGILKKAKQILEKSSTEKEKILKYIESVI
;
A
#
# COMPACT_ATOMS: atom_id res chain seq x y z
N ALA A 1 -12.76 -25.64 -4.96
CA ALA A 1 -14.08 -25.09 -4.78
C ALA A 1 -14.10 -23.97 -3.75
N ILE A 2 -14.42 -24.25 -2.48
CA ILE A 2 -14.48 -23.17 -1.47
C ILE A 2 -13.13 -22.52 -1.26
N ASN A 3 -12.06 -23.33 -1.18
CA ASN A 3 -10.71 -22.79 -0.97
C ASN A 3 -10.23 -21.94 -2.15
N GLU A 4 -10.56 -22.33 -3.38
CA GLU A 4 -10.20 -21.57 -4.57
C GLU A 4 -10.90 -20.23 -4.59
N ALA A 5 -12.18 -20.19 -4.25
CA ALA A 5 -12.95 -18.95 -4.19
C ALA A 5 -12.40 -18.02 -3.11
N THR A 6 -12.02 -18.57 -1.95
CA THR A 6 -11.46 -17.80 -0.85
C THR A 6 -10.10 -17.25 -1.21
N ILE A 7 -9.24 -18.04 -1.85
CA ILE A 7 -7.93 -17.58 -2.33
C ILE A 7 -8.11 -16.47 -3.35
N TYR A 8 -9.04 -16.63 -4.30
CA TYR A 8 -9.30 -15.59 -5.28
C TYR A 8 -9.77 -14.29 -4.61
N ALA A 9 -10.65 -14.40 -3.62
CA ALA A 9 -11.14 -13.25 -2.88
C ALA A 9 -10.02 -12.50 -2.16
N ALA A 10 -8.96 -13.20 -1.75
CA ALA A 10 -7.80 -12.58 -1.13
C ALA A 10 -6.84 -12.01 -2.18
N GLN A 11 -6.77 -12.59 -3.37
CA GLN A 11 -5.89 -12.12 -4.43
C GLN A 11 -6.31 -10.76 -4.98
N VAL A 12 -7.61 -10.45 -4.98
CA VAL A 12 -8.09 -9.15 -5.48
C VAL A 12 -7.53 -8.00 -4.62
N PRO A 13 -7.72 -7.98 -3.29
CA PRO A 13 -7.10 -6.93 -2.49
C PRO A 13 -5.57 -6.97 -2.49
N LEU A 14 -4.95 -8.14 -2.66
CA LEU A 14 -3.51 -8.21 -2.82
C LEU A 14 -3.05 -7.42 -4.05
N ARG A 15 -3.77 -7.55 -5.17
CA ARG A 15 -3.46 -6.77 -6.38
C ARG A 15 -3.63 -5.27 -6.14
N VAL A 16 -4.64 -4.88 -5.36
CA VAL A 16 -4.81 -3.47 -5.00
C VAL A 16 -3.57 -2.98 -4.25
N MET A 17 -3.05 -3.78 -3.31
CA MET A 17 -1.82 -3.43 -2.60
C MET A 17 -0.64 -3.27 -3.57
N GLU A 18 -0.46 -4.23 -4.47
CA GLU A 18 0.64 -4.20 -5.44
C GLU A 18 0.57 -2.97 -6.36
N LYS A 19 -0.61 -2.70 -6.90
CA LYS A 19 -0.80 -1.56 -7.80
C LYS A 19 -0.66 -0.22 -7.09
N SER A 20 -1.21 -0.12 -5.89
CA SER A 20 -1.11 1.11 -5.11
C SER A 20 0.35 1.38 -4.72
N PHE A 21 1.12 0.34 -4.41
CA PHE A 21 2.53 0.48 -4.07
C PHE A 21 3.33 1.09 -5.22
N GLU A 22 2.97 0.80 -6.46
CA GLU A 22 3.63 1.34 -7.66
C GLU A 22 3.53 2.87 -7.74
N SER A 23 2.66 3.50 -6.96
CA SER A 23 2.48 4.96 -6.96
C SER A 23 3.59 5.70 -6.23
N TYR A 24 4.30 5.07 -5.29
CA TYR A 24 5.26 5.77 -4.44
C TYR A 24 6.40 6.45 -5.21
N PRO A 25 7.01 5.83 -6.23
CA PRO A 25 8.06 6.52 -6.97
C PRO A 25 7.59 7.82 -7.60
N LEU A 26 6.38 7.85 -8.15
CA LEU A 26 5.81 9.06 -8.73
C LEU A 26 5.53 10.11 -7.65
N ILE A 27 4.99 9.69 -6.52
CA ILE A 27 4.69 10.61 -5.40
C ILE A 27 5.99 11.24 -4.90
N TYR A 28 7.04 10.45 -4.74
CA TYR A 28 8.33 10.97 -4.28
C TYR A 28 8.91 11.97 -5.28
N LYS A 29 8.82 11.65 -6.57
CA LYS A 29 9.27 12.56 -7.63
C LYS A 29 8.49 13.87 -7.59
N LEU A 30 7.17 13.80 -7.41
CA LEU A 30 6.34 15.01 -7.30
C LEU A 30 6.71 15.84 -6.07
N ALA A 31 7.03 15.19 -4.96
CA ALA A 31 7.45 15.91 -3.75
C ALA A 31 8.75 16.67 -3.99
N LYS A 32 9.70 16.09 -4.73
CA LYS A 32 11.00 16.70 -4.98
C LYS A 32 11.00 17.71 -6.12
N GLU A 33 10.27 17.43 -7.20
CA GLU A 33 10.37 18.18 -8.46
C GLU A 33 9.08 18.90 -8.85
N GLY A 34 7.97 18.62 -8.18
CA GLY A 34 6.68 19.21 -8.51
C GLY A 34 6.53 20.65 -8.00
N ASN A 35 5.34 21.20 -8.19
CA ASN A 35 5.03 22.54 -7.73
C ASN A 35 5.05 22.60 -6.20
N GLN A 36 5.97 23.38 -5.63
CA GLN A 36 6.13 23.48 -4.19
C GLN A 36 4.93 24.07 -3.48
N ASN A 37 4.09 24.82 -4.18
CA ASN A 37 2.82 25.34 -3.63
C ASN A 37 1.82 24.20 -3.36
N SER A 38 2.01 23.03 -3.99
CA SER A 38 1.13 21.86 -3.85
C SER A 38 1.80 20.72 -3.08
N ILE A 39 2.91 20.99 -2.40
CA ILE A 39 3.66 19.91 -1.74
C ILE A 39 2.87 19.26 -0.62
N SER A 40 2.06 20.00 0.12
CA SER A 40 1.21 19.41 1.15
C SER A 40 0.16 18.47 0.55
N ASP A 41 -0.35 18.77 -0.64
CA ASP A 41 -1.28 17.88 -1.36
C ASP A 41 -0.59 16.58 -1.74
N THR A 42 0.69 16.65 -2.10
CA THR A 42 1.50 15.45 -2.37
C THR A 42 1.61 14.58 -1.12
N GLY A 43 1.74 15.22 0.06
CA GLY A 43 1.74 14.50 1.33
C GLY A 43 0.40 13.81 1.60
N VAL A 44 -0.70 14.49 1.31
CA VAL A 44 -2.03 13.90 1.44
C VAL A 44 -2.17 12.70 0.50
N ALA A 45 -1.69 12.82 -0.74
CA ALA A 45 -1.73 11.70 -1.69
C ALA A 45 -0.93 10.50 -1.16
N CYS A 46 0.23 10.74 -0.57
CA CYS A 46 1.05 9.69 0.04
C CYS A 46 0.27 8.95 1.14
N LEU A 47 -0.42 9.69 2.00
CA LEU A 47 -1.22 9.10 3.07
C LEU A 47 -2.43 8.34 2.53
N CYS A 48 -3.06 8.84 1.47
CA CYS A 48 -4.19 8.16 0.83
C CYS A 48 -3.75 6.81 0.24
N VAL A 49 -2.59 6.76 -0.41
CA VAL A 49 -2.04 5.51 -0.95
C VAL A 49 -1.78 4.52 0.18
N TYR A 50 -1.19 4.97 1.28
CA TYR A 50 -0.94 4.10 2.43
C TYR A 50 -2.25 3.58 3.02
N THR A 51 -3.26 4.43 3.16
CA THR A 51 -4.58 4.02 3.65
C THR A 51 -5.20 2.95 2.76
N ALA A 52 -5.10 3.12 1.44
CA ALA A 52 -5.61 2.13 0.50
C ALA A 52 -4.89 0.79 0.66
N ILE A 53 -3.56 0.83 0.83
CA ILE A 53 -2.76 -0.38 1.01
C ILE A 53 -3.11 -1.07 2.33
N TYR A 54 -3.21 -0.32 3.41
CA TYR A 54 -3.55 -0.90 4.72
C TYR A 54 -4.96 -1.47 4.71
N GLY A 55 -5.92 -0.75 4.14
CA GLY A 55 -7.29 -1.26 4.02
C GLY A 55 -7.36 -2.55 3.20
N ALA A 56 -6.66 -2.60 2.08
CA ALA A 56 -6.58 -3.82 1.27
C ALA A 56 -5.90 -4.95 2.05
N PHE A 57 -4.86 -4.65 2.83
CA PHE A 57 -4.23 -5.63 3.70
C PHE A 57 -5.24 -6.25 4.68
N LEU A 58 -6.07 -5.43 5.30
CA LEU A 58 -7.10 -5.94 6.21
C LEU A 58 -8.07 -6.87 5.48
N ASN A 59 -8.41 -6.56 4.23
CA ASN A 59 -9.27 -7.42 3.41
C ASN A 59 -8.58 -8.73 3.06
N VAL A 60 -7.29 -8.72 2.74
CA VAL A 60 -6.52 -9.95 2.54
C VAL A 60 -6.58 -10.81 3.80
N LYS A 61 -6.33 -10.18 4.94
CA LYS A 61 -6.24 -10.88 6.21
C LYS A 61 -7.56 -11.55 6.58
N ILE A 62 -8.67 -10.83 6.47
CA ILE A 62 -9.98 -11.39 6.83
C ILE A 62 -10.38 -12.52 5.89
N ASN A 63 -10.05 -12.41 4.59
CA ASN A 63 -10.38 -13.45 3.63
C ASN A 63 -9.58 -14.74 3.81
N LEU A 64 -8.38 -14.64 4.44
CA LEU A 64 -7.51 -15.81 4.66
C LEU A 64 -7.65 -16.42 6.05
N LYS A 65 -8.48 -15.82 6.91
CA LYS A 65 -8.53 -16.17 8.33
C LYS A 65 -8.77 -17.66 8.60
N GLU A 66 -9.61 -18.32 7.78
CA GLU A 66 -9.99 -19.70 7.98
C GLU A 66 -9.16 -20.69 7.14
N LEU A 67 -8.18 -20.21 6.37
CA LEU A 67 -7.37 -21.08 5.51
C LEU A 67 -6.11 -21.52 6.21
N SER A 68 -5.81 -22.83 6.13
CA SER A 68 -4.56 -23.39 6.63
C SER A 68 -3.41 -23.20 5.64
N ASN A 69 -3.71 -23.12 4.34
CA ASN A 69 -2.71 -22.90 3.30
C ASN A 69 -3.17 -21.77 2.38
N ASP A 70 -2.55 -20.61 2.55
CA ASP A 70 -2.87 -19.40 1.79
C ASP A 70 -1.94 -19.14 0.61
N GLN A 71 -1.11 -20.12 0.26
CA GLN A 71 -0.17 -20.03 -0.86
C GLN A 71 0.80 -18.84 -0.74
N GLY A 72 1.12 -18.44 0.48
CA GLY A 72 2.05 -17.34 0.73
C GLY A 72 1.47 -15.94 0.53
N ILE A 73 0.16 -15.83 0.33
CA ILE A 73 -0.50 -14.54 0.08
C ILE A 73 -0.34 -13.60 1.28
N LEU A 74 -0.53 -14.09 2.50
CA LEU A 74 -0.42 -13.25 3.70
C LEU A 74 0.99 -12.74 3.89
N LYS A 75 1.99 -13.59 3.67
CA LYS A 75 3.40 -13.17 3.77
C LYS A 75 3.71 -12.07 2.77
N LYS A 76 3.24 -12.21 1.53
CA LYS A 76 3.44 -11.20 0.49
C LYS A 76 2.77 -9.89 0.85
N ALA A 77 1.53 -9.96 1.35
CA ALA A 77 0.80 -8.77 1.79
C ALA A 77 1.53 -8.04 2.93
N LYS A 78 2.05 -8.77 3.91
CA LYS A 78 2.81 -8.19 5.00
C LYS A 78 4.08 -7.50 4.51
N GLN A 79 4.76 -8.09 3.54
CA GLN A 79 5.96 -7.49 2.94
C GLN A 79 5.62 -6.17 2.23
N ILE A 80 4.54 -6.14 1.48
CA ILE A 80 4.10 -4.92 0.80
C ILE A 80 3.75 -3.84 1.82
N LEU A 81 3.05 -4.21 2.89
CA LEU A 81 2.67 -3.25 3.93
C LEU A 81 3.91 -2.65 4.61
N GLU A 82 4.91 -3.48 4.94
CA GLU A 82 6.15 -2.99 5.55
C GLU A 82 6.90 -2.04 4.62
N LYS A 83 7.04 -2.40 3.35
CA LYS A 83 7.69 -1.54 2.35
C LYS A 83 6.93 -0.24 2.16
N SER A 84 5.60 -0.30 2.20
CA SER A 84 4.75 0.88 2.07
C SER A 84 4.94 1.82 3.25
N SER A 85 5.04 1.28 4.46
CA SER A 85 5.30 2.08 5.65
C SER A 85 6.64 2.81 5.53
N THR A 86 7.67 2.13 5.05
CA THR A 86 8.99 2.71 4.84
C THR A 86 8.94 3.83 3.80
N GLU A 87 8.28 3.60 2.67
CA GLU A 87 8.16 4.62 1.62
C GLU A 87 7.35 5.83 2.10
N LYS A 88 6.25 5.58 2.81
CA LYS A 88 5.43 6.63 3.39
C LYS A 88 6.25 7.53 4.32
N GLU A 89 6.99 6.93 5.25
CA GLU A 89 7.80 7.68 6.19
C GLU A 89 8.88 8.51 5.50
N LYS A 90 9.54 7.93 4.50
CA LYS A 90 10.56 8.61 3.72
C LYS A 90 10.00 9.85 3.02
N ILE A 91 8.85 9.71 2.36
CA ILE A 91 8.22 10.80 1.62
C ILE A 91 7.74 11.90 2.57
N LEU A 92 7.04 11.52 3.65
CA LEU A 92 6.54 12.49 4.61
C LEU A 92 7.67 13.24 5.32
N LYS A 93 8.74 12.53 5.66
CA LYS A 93 9.90 13.16 6.29
C LYS A 93 10.52 14.21 5.36
N TYR A 94 10.65 13.89 4.08
CA TYR A 94 11.15 14.86 3.11
C TYR A 94 10.22 16.06 3.02
N ILE A 95 8.91 15.85 2.89
CA ILE A 95 7.92 16.93 2.77
C ILE A 95 7.98 17.84 4.00
N GLU A 96 7.98 17.27 5.19
CA GLU A 96 8.04 18.04 6.44
C GLU A 96 9.34 18.85 6.55
N SER A 97 10.41 18.37 5.95
CA SER A 97 11.70 19.07 6.00
C SER A 97 11.73 20.35 5.15
N VAL A 98 10.81 20.47 4.18
CA VAL A 98 10.81 21.60 3.24
C VAL A 98 9.62 22.53 3.41
N ILE A 99 8.70 22.20 4.31
CA ILE A 99 7.60 23.09 4.66
C ILE A 99 7.82 23.66 6.05
#